data_b99d6a1ec06f257f5689c702d02f3c9f
#
_entry.id   b99d6a1ec06f257f5689c702d02f3c9f
#
_cell.length_a   1.000
_cell.length_b   1.000
_cell.length_c   1.000
_cell.angle_alpha   90.00
_cell.angle_beta   90.00
_cell.angle_gamma   90.00
#
_symmetry.space_group_name_H-M   'P 1'
#
loop_
_entity.id
_entity.type
_entity.pdbx_description
1 polymer ?
#
loop_
_entity_poly.entity_id
_entity_poly.type
_entity_poly.pdbx_seq_one_letter_code
_entity_poly.pdbx_strand_id
1 'polypeptide(L)'
;MELNNYQKQVMRDLSAYLNCVNRGTNLFSAWREYWFYKDVAVGLGGVPSYNNSIERAPHVCMKVPTGGGKTFMACASVRRIFDALPTGKPQVVVWLVPSDSILTQTIRTLSDVNHPYRQRLEQDFAGRVGVYTKEMLLNGQNFSPDTVREMLTVCVMSYGSLRIDSRKKDVRKVYQENGNLFRFAEYFKDTDALLADTPD
;
A
#
# COMPACT_ATOMS: atom_id res chain seq x y z
N MET A 1 1.74 -21.83 -2.34
CA MET A 1 3.12 -21.37 -2.07
C MET A 1 3.20 -20.89 -0.63
N GLU A 2 4.24 -21.28 0.12
CA GLU A 2 4.45 -20.88 1.50
C GLU A 2 5.68 -19.99 1.66
N LEU A 3 5.68 -19.16 2.69
CA LEU A 3 6.84 -18.37 3.08
C LEU A 3 7.94 -19.30 3.64
N ASN A 4 9.17 -19.11 3.19
CA ASN A 4 10.33 -19.77 3.80
C ASN A 4 10.71 -19.15 5.14
N ASN A 5 11.71 -19.72 5.84
CA ASN A 5 12.05 -19.30 7.20
C ASN A 5 12.46 -17.83 7.32
N TYR A 6 13.27 -17.34 6.38
CA TYR A 6 13.70 -15.95 6.42
C TYR A 6 12.53 -14.97 6.10
N GLN A 7 11.67 -15.34 5.15
CA GLN A 7 10.47 -14.56 4.82
C GLN A 7 9.48 -14.51 6.00
N LYS A 8 9.30 -15.65 6.69
CA LYS A 8 8.53 -15.70 7.94
C LYS A 8 9.14 -14.77 9.01
N GLN A 9 10.48 -14.68 9.09
CA GLN A 9 11.13 -13.76 10.02
C GLN A 9 10.83 -12.30 9.67
N VAL A 10 10.96 -11.91 8.40
CA VAL A 10 10.64 -10.54 7.95
C VAL A 10 9.18 -10.20 8.24
N MET A 11 8.26 -11.16 8.07
CA MET A 11 6.85 -10.93 8.39
C MET A 11 6.60 -10.79 9.91
N ARG A 12 7.35 -11.52 10.75
CA ARG A 12 7.31 -11.33 12.21
C ARG A 12 7.83 -9.95 12.60
N ASP A 13 8.91 -9.51 11.97
CA ASP A 13 9.51 -8.20 12.21
C ASP A 13 8.55 -7.05 11.82
N LEU A 14 7.86 -7.18 10.68
CA LEU A 14 6.82 -6.26 10.29
C LEU A 14 5.70 -6.21 11.34
N SER A 15 5.17 -7.36 11.75
CA SER A 15 4.11 -7.43 12.76
C SER A 15 4.54 -6.83 14.10
N ALA A 16 5.78 -7.08 14.52
CA ALA A 16 6.34 -6.49 15.74
C ALA A 16 6.42 -4.96 15.66
N TYR A 17 6.88 -4.41 14.53
CA TYR A 17 6.89 -2.97 14.32
C TYR A 17 5.49 -2.36 14.31
N LEU A 18 4.54 -2.98 13.61
CA LEU A 18 3.13 -2.52 13.59
C LEU A 18 2.49 -2.54 14.98
N ASN A 19 2.84 -3.52 15.81
CA ASN A 19 2.40 -3.55 17.21
C ASN A 19 2.97 -2.38 18.03
N CYS A 20 4.23 -1.99 17.79
CA CYS A 20 4.81 -0.80 18.41
C CYS A 20 4.10 0.49 17.93
N VAL A 21 3.74 0.57 16.65
CA VAL A 21 2.96 1.69 16.09
C VAL A 21 1.60 1.80 16.78
N ASN A 22 0.90 0.68 16.99
CA ASN A 22 -0.42 0.69 17.62
C ASN A 22 -0.39 1.06 19.11
N ARG A 23 0.69 0.75 19.80
CA ARG A 23 0.84 1.06 21.25
C ARG A 23 1.52 2.40 21.49
N GLY A 24 2.30 2.87 20.52
CA GLY A 24 3.10 4.08 20.64
C GLY A 24 2.26 5.34 20.57
N THR A 25 2.74 6.41 21.19
CA THR A 25 2.13 7.74 21.14
C THR A 25 2.42 8.46 19.82
N ASN A 26 3.50 8.09 19.15
CA ASN A 26 3.94 8.61 17.85
C ASN A 26 4.91 7.65 17.16
N LEU A 27 5.21 7.89 15.89
CA LEU A 27 6.04 7.01 15.06
C LEU A 27 7.52 6.98 15.51
N PHE A 28 8.05 8.05 16.10
CA PHE A 28 9.41 8.05 16.64
C PHE A 28 9.55 7.12 17.85
N SER A 29 8.58 7.16 18.77
CA SER A 29 8.56 6.28 19.92
C SER A 29 8.38 4.82 19.52
N ALA A 30 7.50 4.53 18.56
CA ALA A 30 7.29 3.19 18.01
C ALA A 30 8.56 2.63 17.35
N TRP A 31 9.29 3.46 16.59
CA TRP A 31 10.55 3.09 15.97
C TRP A 31 11.62 2.74 17.00
N ARG A 32 11.78 3.59 18.03
CA ARG A 32 12.72 3.36 19.12
C ARG A 32 12.38 2.11 19.93
N GLU A 33 11.11 1.91 20.26
CA GLU A 33 10.62 0.72 20.97
C GLU A 33 10.91 -0.56 20.18
N TYR A 34 10.62 -0.58 18.88
CA TYR A 34 10.90 -1.73 18.02
C TYR A 34 12.39 -2.11 18.03
N TRP A 35 13.30 -1.13 17.85
CA TRP A 35 14.74 -1.38 17.84
C TRP A 35 15.29 -1.71 19.22
N PHE A 36 14.71 -1.17 20.27
CA PHE A 36 15.04 -1.55 21.65
C PHE A 36 14.77 -3.04 21.88
N TYR A 37 13.65 -3.60 21.43
CA TYR A 37 13.37 -5.04 21.50
C TYR A 37 14.31 -5.90 20.63
N LYS A 38 15.00 -5.30 19.68
CA LYS A 38 16.02 -5.94 18.86
C LYS A 38 17.44 -5.80 19.44
N ASP A 39 17.57 -5.16 20.58
CA ASP A 39 18.85 -4.83 21.22
C ASP A 39 19.76 -3.98 20.29
N VAL A 40 19.15 -3.08 19.53
CA VAL A 40 19.84 -2.18 18.58
C VAL A 40 19.59 -0.74 18.95
N ALA A 41 20.67 0.03 19.10
CA ALA A 41 20.58 1.47 19.37
C ALA A 41 20.00 2.23 18.17
N VAL A 42 19.24 3.31 18.43
CA VAL A 42 18.78 4.26 17.44
C VAL A 42 19.57 5.56 17.58
N GLY A 43 20.16 6.04 16.49
CA GLY A 43 21.04 7.21 16.47
C GLY A 43 22.51 6.84 16.37
N LEU A 44 23.33 7.53 17.12
CA LEU A 44 24.79 7.41 17.04
C LEU A 44 25.25 5.95 17.27
N GLY A 45 25.91 5.37 16.28
CA GLY A 45 26.43 3.98 16.35
C GLY A 45 25.38 2.89 16.09
N GLY A 46 24.13 3.23 15.80
CA GLY A 46 23.06 2.27 15.53
C GLY A 46 22.30 2.54 14.24
N VAL A 47 21.03 2.15 14.23
CA VAL A 47 20.13 2.46 13.09
C VAL A 47 19.77 3.94 13.07
N PRO A 48 19.52 4.52 11.87
CA PRO A 48 19.08 5.90 11.76
C PRO A 48 17.77 6.16 12.53
N SER A 49 17.60 7.38 13.01
CA SER A 49 16.33 7.84 13.57
C SER A 49 15.22 7.71 12.54
N TYR A 50 13.97 7.53 13.01
CA TYR A 50 12.81 7.47 12.13
C TYR A 50 12.71 8.74 11.27
N ASN A 51 12.60 8.55 9.97
CA ASN A 51 12.35 9.65 9.04
C ASN A 51 10.84 9.86 8.87
N ASN A 52 10.32 10.95 9.39
CA ASN A 52 8.90 11.29 9.32
C ASN A 52 8.59 12.21 8.12
N SER A 53 9.07 11.83 6.93
CA SER A 53 8.83 12.61 5.70
C SER A 53 7.35 12.64 5.27
N ILE A 54 6.55 11.69 5.74
CA ILE A 54 5.10 11.65 5.53
C ILE A 54 4.46 11.63 6.92
N GLU A 55 3.89 12.76 7.33
CA GLU A 55 3.26 12.89 8.63
C GLU A 55 2.14 11.87 8.84
N ARG A 56 2.11 11.30 10.06
CA ARG A 56 1.08 10.34 10.50
C ARG A 56 0.97 9.04 9.68
N ALA A 57 1.84 8.83 8.69
CA ALA A 57 1.88 7.61 7.90
C ALA A 57 3.11 6.77 8.30
N PRO A 58 2.94 5.60 8.95
CA PRO A 58 4.06 4.73 9.22
C PRO A 58 4.63 4.20 7.91
N HIS A 59 5.93 4.34 7.72
CA HIS A 59 6.63 3.79 6.56
C HIS A 59 7.90 3.05 6.97
N VAL A 60 8.15 1.95 6.28
CA VAL A 60 9.29 1.08 6.53
C VAL A 60 9.88 0.59 5.21
N CYS A 61 11.18 0.38 5.19
CA CYS A 61 11.87 -0.26 4.10
C CYS A 61 12.34 -1.66 4.53
N MET A 62 11.82 -2.69 3.88
CA MET A 62 12.30 -4.07 4.06
C MET A 62 13.31 -4.39 2.98
N LYS A 63 14.60 -4.47 3.35
CA LYS A 63 15.67 -4.81 2.43
C LYS A 63 15.73 -6.31 2.22
N VAL A 64 15.27 -6.75 1.05
CA VAL A 64 15.22 -8.16 0.64
C VAL A 64 16.09 -8.36 -0.59
N PRO A 65 16.97 -9.42 -0.63
CA PRO A 65 17.84 -9.67 -1.77
C PRO A 65 17.05 -9.96 -3.05
N THR A 66 17.73 -9.82 -4.20
CA THR A 66 17.17 -10.21 -5.50
C THR A 66 16.85 -11.71 -5.48
N GLY A 67 15.72 -12.10 -6.06
CA GLY A 67 15.25 -13.49 -5.98
C GLY A 67 14.63 -13.89 -4.64
N GLY A 68 14.66 -13.04 -3.62
CA GLY A 68 14.13 -13.33 -2.28
C GLY A 68 12.60 -13.35 -2.14
N GLY A 69 11.84 -13.26 -3.25
CA GLY A 69 10.38 -13.34 -3.23
C GLY A 69 9.68 -12.07 -2.74
N LYS A 70 10.24 -10.88 -3.05
CA LYS A 70 9.69 -9.57 -2.63
C LYS A 70 8.19 -9.44 -2.88
N THR A 71 7.73 -9.78 -4.08
CA THR A 71 6.33 -9.65 -4.48
C THR A 71 5.41 -10.56 -3.67
N PHE A 72 5.83 -11.81 -3.41
CA PHE A 72 5.05 -12.72 -2.56
C PHE A 72 4.99 -12.25 -1.11
N MET A 73 6.11 -11.74 -0.60
CA MET A 73 6.16 -11.15 0.75
C MET A 73 5.29 -9.90 0.84
N ALA A 74 5.27 -9.06 -0.20
CA ALA A 74 4.38 -7.91 -0.26
C ALA A 74 2.90 -8.34 -0.20
N CYS A 75 2.49 -9.36 -0.97
CA CYS A 75 1.14 -9.94 -0.85
C CYS A 75 0.85 -10.45 0.58
N ALA A 76 1.80 -11.17 1.18
CA ALA A 76 1.66 -11.70 2.53
C ALA A 76 1.66 -10.63 3.64
N SER A 77 2.15 -9.43 3.36
CA SER A 77 2.15 -8.31 4.31
C SER A 77 0.82 -7.57 4.38
N VAL A 78 0.03 -7.58 3.29
CA VAL A 78 -1.19 -6.78 3.16
C VAL A 78 -2.16 -7.04 4.32
N ARG A 79 -2.47 -8.30 4.60
CA ARG A 79 -3.39 -8.66 5.70
C ARG A 79 -2.86 -8.16 7.06
N ARG A 80 -1.56 -8.32 7.33
CA ARG A 80 -0.95 -7.88 8.59
C ARG A 80 -1.03 -6.38 8.80
N ILE A 81 -0.88 -5.62 7.69
CA ILE A 81 -1.00 -4.17 7.71
C ILE A 81 -2.45 -3.78 8.04
N PHE A 82 -3.43 -4.38 7.36
CA PHE A 82 -4.84 -4.07 7.63
C PHE A 82 -5.30 -4.52 9.01
N ASP A 83 -4.80 -5.64 9.54
CA ASP A 83 -5.09 -6.08 10.92
C ASP A 83 -4.54 -5.10 11.97
N ALA A 84 -3.50 -4.35 11.62
CA ALA A 84 -2.92 -3.31 12.47
C ALA A 84 -3.57 -1.93 12.31
N LEU A 85 -4.42 -1.73 11.31
CA LEU A 85 -5.15 -0.48 11.10
C LEU A 85 -6.49 -0.49 11.85
N PRO A 86 -7.07 0.70 12.15
CA PRO A 86 -8.40 0.78 12.73
C PRO A 86 -9.44 0.04 11.88
N THR A 87 -10.29 -0.75 12.54
CA THR A 87 -11.36 -1.52 11.87
C THR A 87 -12.39 -0.61 11.19
N GLY A 88 -13.06 -1.14 10.16
CA GLY A 88 -14.14 -0.43 9.47
C GLY A 88 -13.67 0.55 8.38
N LYS A 89 -12.37 0.63 8.12
CA LYS A 89 -11.82 1.41 7.02
C LYS A 89 -11.83 0.62 5.71
N PRO A 90 -12.02 1.27 4.54
CA PRO A 90 -11.85 0.65 3.24
C PRO A 90 -10.45 0.03 3.09
N GLN A 91 -10.38 -1.15 2.47
CA GLN A 91 -9.13 -1.89 2.30
C GLN A 91 -8.57 -1.64 0.89
N VAL A 92 -7.82 -0.56 0.74
CA VAL A 92 -7.22 -0.13 -0.53
C VAL A 92 -5.70 -0.23 -0.47
N VAL A 93 -5.11 -0.86 -1.46
CA VAL A 93 -3.66 -0.95 -1.69
C VAL A 93 -3.32 -0.23 -2.98
N VAL A 94 -2.44 0.74 -2.93
CA VAL A 94 -1.80 1.32 -4.12
C VAL A 94 -0.45 0.63 -4.32
N TRP A 95 -0.37 -0.19 -5.37
CA TRP A 95 0.81 -0.95 -5.73
C TRP A 95 1.60 -0.21 -6.80
N LEU A 96 2.68 0.44 -6.39
CA LEU A 96 3.51 1.24 -7.30
C LEU A 96 4.68 0.43 -7.84
N VAL A 97 4.88 0.49 -9.15
CA VAL A 97 5.98 -0.19 -9.85
C VAL A 97 6.82 0.79 -10.68
N PRO A 98 8.12 0.50 -10.89
CA PRO A 98 9.04 1.46 -11.50
C PRO A 98 8.91 1.59 -13.02
N SER A 99 8.36 0.59 -13.72
CA SER A 99 8.28 0.58 -15.20
C SER A 99 7.02 -0.08 -15.71
N ASP A 100 6.67 0.19 -16.98
CA ASP A 100 5.46 -0.36 -17.61
C ASP A 100 5.59 -1.88 -17.88
N SER A 101 6.79 -2.40 -18.10
CA SER A 101 7.01 -3.85 -18.21
C SER A 101 6.70 -4.57 -16.89
N ILE A 102 7.13 -4.01 -15.75
CA ILE A 102 6.80 -4.53 -14.43
C ILE A 102 5.31 -4.32 -14.11
N LEU A 103 4.72 -3.20 -14.56
CA LEU A 103 3.29 -2.94 -14.44
C LEU A 103 2.47 -4.06 -15.08
N THR A 104 2.74 -4.35 -16.37
CA THR A 104 2.05 -5.40 -17.12
C THR A 104 2.20 -6.77 -16.46
N GLN A 105 3.43 -7.10 -16.03
CA GLN A 105 3.69 -8.36 -15.32
C GLN A 105 2.93 -8.42 -13.99
N THR A 106 2.93 -7.35 -13.21
CA THR A 106 2.26 -7.30 -11.90
C THR A 106 0.74 -7.43 -12.05
N ILE A 107 0.14 -6.70 -12.99
CA ILE A 107 -1.29 -6.81 -13.28
C ILE A 107 -1.63 -8.25 -13.68
N ARG A 108 -0.87 -8.85 -14.61
CA ARG A 108 -1.09 -10.23 -15.05
C ARG A 108 -1.05 -11.22 -13.89
N THR A 109 -0.02 -11.14 -13.04
CA THR A 109 0.15 -12.11 -11.93
C THR A 109 -0.86 -11.92 -10.81
N LEU A 110 -1.30 -10.70 -10.53
CA LEU A 110 -2.31 -10.42 -9.51
C LEU A 110 -3.74 -10.64 -10.00
N SER A 111 -3.98 -10.62 -11.31
CA SER A 111 -5.29 -10.91 -11.90
C SER A 111 -5.51 -12.39 -12.20
N ASP A 112 -4.46 -13.19 -12.31
CA ASP A 112 -4.54 -14.63 -12.54
C ASP A 112 -4.88 -15.37 -11.24
N VAL A 113 -6.09 -15.90 -11.14
CA VAL A 113 -6.60 -16.64 -9.97
C VAL A 113 -5.79 -17.89 -9.63
N ASN A 114 -5.06 -18.45 -10.60
CA ASN A 114 -4.18 -19.60 -10.40
C ASN A 114 -2.76 -19.21 -9.96
N HIS A 115 -2.42 -17.93 -10.03
CA HIS A 115 -1.09 -17.47 -9.65
C HIS A 115 -0.92 -17.43 -8.12
N PRO A 116 0.21 -17.91 -7.55
CA PRO A 116 0.43 -17.97 -6.11
C PRO A 116 0.28 -16.62 -5.38
N TYR A 117 0.58 -15.51 -6.05
CA TYR A 117 0.44 -14.16 -5.46
C TYR A 117 -1.03 -13.79 -5.28
N ARG A 118 -1.85 -14.06 -6.31
CA ARG A 118 -3.30 -13.86 -6.23
C ARG A 118 -3.93 -14.77 -5.18
N GLN A 119 -3.61 -16.05 -5.20
CA GLN A 119 -4.11 -17.04 -4.23
C GLN A 119 -3.77 -16.64 -2.79
N ARG A 120 -2.60 -16.03 -2.55
CA ARG A 120 -2.24 -15.54 -1.22
C ARG A 120 -3.18 -14.44 -0.75
N LEU A 121 -3.48 -13.46 -1.60
CA LEU A 121 -4.43 -12.40 -1.27
C LEU A 121 -5.85 -12.96 -1.07
N GLU A 122 -6.29 -13.87 -1.92
CA GLU A 122 -7.62 -14.48 -1.78
C GLU A 122 -7.78 -15.28 -0.48
N GLN A 123 -6.75 -16.02 -0.08
CA GLN A 123 -6.75 -16.71 1.21
C GLN A 123 -6.88 -15.74 2.39
N ASP A 124 -6.17 -14.63 2.34
CA ASP A 124 -6.16 -13.64 3.41
C ASP A 124 -7.43 -12.78 3.44
N PHE A 125 -8.17 -12.64 2.31
CA PHE A 125 -9.35 -11.78 2.18
C PHE A 125 -10.61 -12.54 1.74
N ALA A 126 -10.69 -13.85 2.02
CA ALA A 126 -11.85 -14.70 1.79
C ALA A 126 -12.36 -14.65 0.33
N GLY A 127 -11.46 -14.64 -0.65
CA GLY A 127 -11.77 -14.56 -2.08
C GLY A 127 -12.23 -13.18 -2.57
N ARG A 128 -12.36 -12.20 -1.69
CA ARG A 128 -12.83 -10.85 -2.03
C ARG A 128 -11.66 -9.92 -2.34
N VAL A 129 -11.13 -10.03 -3.57
CA VAL A 129 -9.99 -9.25 -4.04
C VAL A 129 -10.27 -8.70 -5.44
N GLY A 130 -10.20 -7.39 -5.61
CA GLY A 130 -10.24 -6.70 -6.90
C GLY A 130 -8.87 -6.15 -7.28
N VAL A 131 -8.46 -6.33 -8.54
CA VAL A 131 -7.23 -5.74 -9.10
C VAL A 131 -7.62 -4.74 -10.16
N TYR A 132 -7.15 -3.51 -10.04
CA TYR A 132 -7.56 -2.38 -10.87
C TYR A 132 -6.34 -1.71 -11.50
N THR A 133 -6.50 -1.37 -12.77
CA THR A 133 -5.56 -0.49 -13.48
C THR A 133 -5.97 0.97 -13.28
N LYS A 134 -5.07 1.89 -13.65
CA LYS A 134 -5.37 3.32 -13.68
C LYS A 134 -6.61 3.63 -14.53
N GLU A 135 -6.72 3.01 -15.70
CA GLU A 135 -7.85 3.21 -16.63
C GLU A 135 -9.17 2.74 -16.02
N MET A 136 -9.18 1.60 -15.34
CA MET A 136 -10.37 1.07 -14.66
C MET A 136 -10.83 2.01 -13.54
N LEU A 137 -9.88 2.55 -12.77
CA LEU A 137 -10.15 3.57 -11.74
C LEU A 137 -10.80 4.81 -12.34
N LEU A 138 -10.18 5.37 -13.38
CA LEU A 138 -10.63 6.61 -14.01
C LEU A 138 -11.97 6.45 -14.73
N ASN A 139 -12.20 5.31 -15.36
CA ASN A 139 -13.43 5.05 -16.12
C ASN A 139 -14.56 4.44 -15.27
N GLY A 140 -14.30 4.12 -14.02
CA GLY A 140 -15.29 3.55 -13.11
C GLY A 140 -15.71 2.13 -13.42
N GLN A 141 -14.89 1.39 -14.15
CA GLN A 141 -15.19 -0.01 -14.49
C GLN A 141 -15.09 -0.88 -13.24
N ASN A 142 -16.23 -1.31 -12.71
CA ASN A 142 -16.33 -2.12 -11.49
C ASN A 142 -15.64 -1.53 -10.26
N PHE A 143 -15.41 -0.22 -10.25
CA PHE A 143 -14.79 0.50 -9.15
C PHE A 143 -15.76 1.54 -8.61
N SER A 144 -16.24 1.32 -7.41
CA SER A 144 -17.22 2.17 -6.72
C SER A 144 -16.89 2.22 -5.22
N PRO A 145 -17.49 3.15 -4.47
CA PRO A 145 -17.39 3.16 -3.02
C PRO A 145 -17.77 1.84 -2.36
N ASP A 146 -18.80 1.16 -2.84
CA ASP A 146 -19.22 -0.13 -2.29
C ASP A 146 -18.16 -1.22 -2.52
N THR A 147 -17.53 -1.22 -3.71
CA THR A 147 -16.44 -2.15 -4.02
C THR A 147 -15.30 -2.06 -3.01
N VAL A 148 -14.87 -0.85 -2.64
CA VAL A 148 -13.75 -0.67 -1.69
C VAL A 148 -14.14 -0.97 -0.24
N ARG A 149 -15.43 -1.02 0.08
CA ARG A 149 -15.92 -1.44 1.41
C ARG A 149 -15.98 -2.95 1.55
N GLU A 150 -16.33 -3.64 0.46
CA GLU A 150 -16.67 -5.06 0.50
C GLU A 150 -15.47 -5.97 0.22
N MET A 151 -14.44 -5.46 -0.46
CA MET A 151 -13.29 -6.27 -0.87
C MET A 151 -11.95 -5.54 -0.74
N LEU A 152 -10.87 -6.32 -0.70
CA LEU A 152 -9.54 -5.79 -0.90
C LEU A 152 -9.42 -5.23 -2.32
N THR A 153 -9.15 -3.94 -2.43
CA THR A 153 -8.94 -3.24 -3.70
C THR A 153 -7.45 -2.99 -3.92
N VAL A 154 -6.87 -3.60 -4.95
CA VAL A 154 -5.45 -3.43 -5.32
C VAL A 154 -5.35 -2.61 -6.60
N CYS A 155 -4.92 -1.37 -6.49
CA CYS A 155 -4.70 -0.45 -7.60
C CYS A 155 -3.24 -0.51 -8.04
N VAL A 156 -2.97 -1.08 -9.22
CA VAL A 156 -1.61 -1.24 -9.73
C VAL A 156 -1.28 -0.10 -10.69
N MET A 157 -0.23 0.67 -10.38
CA MET A 157 0.18 1.85 -11.14
C MET A 157 1.70 1.92 -11.30
N SER A 158 2.18 2.55 -12.37
CA SER A 158 3.59 2.90 -12.49
C SER A 158 3.88 4.25 -11.83
N TYR A 159 5.13 4.47 -11.39
CA TYR A 159 5.56 5.79 -10.91
C TYR A 159 5.32 6.89 -11.95
N GLY A 160 5.40 6.56 -13.25
CA GLY A 160 5.08 7.48 -14.34
C GLY A 160 3.63 7.97 -14.30
N SER A 161 2.71 7.19 -13.75
CA SER A 161 1.30 7.58 -13.61
C SER A 161 1.08 8.71 -12.61
N LEU A 162 2.02 8.89 -11.67
CA LEU A 162 1.98 9.91 -10.62
C LEU A 162 2.87 11.12 -10.93
N ARG A 163 3.69 11.05 -11.99
CA ARG A 163 4.54 12.18 -12.37
C ARG A 163 3.70 13.27 -13.02
N ILE A 164 3.83 14.47 -12.50
CA ILE A 164 3.31 15.70 -13.13
C ILE A 164 4.38 16.16 -14.13
N ASP A 165 4.12 16.04 -15.43
CA ASP A 165 4.93 16.69 -16.45
C ASP A 165 4.27 18.02 -16.79
N SER A 166 4.87 19.12 -16.33
CA SER A 166 4.37 20.48 -16.54
C SER A 166 4.21 20.87 -18.04
N ARG A 167 4.83 20.11 -18.94
CA ARG A 167 4.77 20.34 -20.40
C ARG A 167 3.56 19.69 -21.08
N LYS A 168 2.85 18.78 -20.42
CA LYS A 168 1.67 18.11 -20.99
C LYS A 168 0.44 18.41 -20.15
N LYS A 169 -0.48 19.22 -20.69
CA LYS A 169 -1.75 19.55 -20.04
C LYS A 169 -2.62 18.31 -19.66
N ASP A 170 -2.35 17.16 -20.28
CA ASP A 170 -3.10 15.91 -20.08
C ASP A 170 -2.58 15.02 -18.93
N VAL A 171 -1.53 15.40 -18.23
CA VAL A 171 -0.81 14.51 -17.32
C VAL A 171 -1.43 14.41 -15.93
N ARG A 172 -2.31 15.34 -15.57
CA ARG A 172 -3.02 15.33 -14.29
C ARG A 172 -4.27 14.43 -14.26
N LYS A 173 -4.39 13.45 -15.17
CA LYS A 173 -5.61 12.62 -15.26
C LYS A 173 -5.95 11.84 -13.99
N VAL A 174 -4.98 11.56 -13.14
CA VAL A 174 -5.22 10.96 -11.81
C VAL A 174 -5.78 11.98 -10.82
N TYR A 175 -5.47 13.26 -11.01
CA TYR A 175 -5.87 14.38 -10.14
C TYR A 175 -6.96 15.26 -10.76
N GLN A 176 -7.33 15.00 -12.03
CA GLN A 176 -8.41 15.75 -12.68
C GLN A 176 -9.76 15.26 -12.19
N GLU A 177 -10.71 16.17 -12.15
CA GLU A 177 -12.11 15.86 -11.98
C GLU A 177 -12.50 14.68 -12.89
N ASN A 178 -12.84 13.60 -12.25
CA ASN A 178 -13.26 12.39 -12.90
C ASN A 178 -14.61 11.99 -12.33
N GLY A 179 -15.61 11.88 -13.18
CA GLY A 179 -16.98 11.58 -12.78
C GLY A 179 -17.10 10.33 -11.91
N ASN A 180 -16.20 9.35 -12.08
CA ASN A 180 -16.19 8.17 -11.23
C ASN A 180 -15.65 8.46 -9.82
N LEU A 181 -14.61 9.27 -9.69
CA LEU A 181 -14.04 9.62 -8.39
C LEU A 181 -14.98 10.52 -7.57
N PHE A 182 -15.83 11.30 -8.22
CA PHE A 182 -16.90 12.05 -7.54
C PHE A 182 -17.87 11.18 -6.75
N ARG A 183 -18.05 9.92 -7.14
CA ARG A 183 -18.86 8.96 -6.35
C ARG A 183 -18.28 8.70 -4.97
N PHE A 184 -17.01 8.98 -4.77
CA PHE A 184 -16.33 8.88 -3.48
C PHE A 184 -16.48 10.15 -2.63
N ALA A 185 -16.94 11.26 -3.21
CA ALA A 185 -17.10 12.54 -2.50
C ALA A 185 -18.12 12.44 -1.33
N GLU A 186 -19.09 11.54 -1.41
CA GLU A 186 -20.05 11.28 -0.34
C GLU A 186 -19.39 10.81 0.98
N TYR A 187 -18.17 10.27 0.90
CA TYR A 187 -17.38 9.81 2.05
C TYR A 187 -16.50 10.90 2.64
N PHE A 188 -16.31 11.99 1.93
CA PHE A 188 -15.60 13.17 2.39
C PHE A 188 -16.64 14.20 2.81
N LYS A 189 -16.69 14.54 4.10
CA LYS A 189 -17.60 15.56 4.63
C LYS A 189 -17.34 16.94 4.05
N ASP A 190 -16.20 17.13 3.43
CA ASP A 190 -15.73 18.37 2.83
C ASP A 190 -15.04 18.03 1.50
N THR A 191 -15.71 18.34 0.39
CA THR A 191 -15.16 18.18 -0.96
C THR A 191 -13.99 19.13 -1.20
N ASP A 192 -13.94 20.26 -0.52
CA ASP A 192 -12.82 21.22 -0.60
C ASP A 192 -11.54 20.64 0.04
N ALA A 193 -11.68 19.78 1.06
CA ALA A 193 -10.53 19.07 1.63
C ALA A 193 -9.90 18.05 0.65
N LEU A 194 -10.69 17.49 -0.25
CA LEU A 194 -10.18 16.59 -1.29
C LEU A 194 -9.40 17.36 -2.38
N LEU A 195 -9.78 18.61 -2.62
CA LEU A 195 -9.17 19.49 -3.62
C LEU A 195 -8.03 20.32 -3.03
N ALA A 196 -8.08 20.64 -1.74
CA ALA A 196 -7.06 21.46 -1.05
C ALA A 196 -5.71 20.74 -0.87
N ASP A 197 -5.70 19.38 -0.86
CA ASP A 197 -4.48 18.59 -0.78
C ASP A 197 -3.84 18.30 -2.16
N THR A 198 -4.39 18.85 -3.25
CA THR A 198 -3.75 18.77 -4.56
C THR A 198 -2.75 19.92 -4.70
N PRO A 199 -1.43 19.66 -4.76
CA PRO A 199 -0.47 20.73 -5.04
C PRO A 199 -0.73 21.31 -6.42
N ASP A 200 -0.75 22.65 -6.51
CA ASP A 200 -0.83 23.44 -7.74
C ASP A 200 0.23 23.06 -8.80
#